data_1885a32edb119bba590c5b07a18d944c
#
_entry.id   1885a32edb119bba590c5b07a18d944c
#
_cell.length_a   1.000
_cell.length_b   1.000
_cell.length_c   1.000
_cell.angle_alpha   90.00
_cell.angle_beta   90.00
_cell.angle_gamma   90.00
#
_symmetry.space_group_name_H-M   'P 1'
#
loop_
_entity.id
_entity.type
_entity.pdbx_description
1 polymer ?
#
loop_
_entity_poly.entity_id
_entity_poly.type
_entity_poly.pdbx_seq_one_letter_code
_entity_poly.pdbx_strand_id
1 'polypeptide(L)'
;MKKQLLMIIAAGLSTMAAAQEKFEQGKPNNDNYRYLDEYQGLKNYIDYSKYPNFKLGAGTTVNDYLNNSLVKNLTNKNFTETVAGNAMKMASCVDGNGNMNFTTVKNYVNAATEAGLNVYGHTLAWHSQ
;
A
#
# COMPACT_ATOMS: atom_id res chain seq x y z
N MET A 1 19.33 31.73 -40.38
CA MET A 1 18.31 30.70 -40.24
C MET A 1 18.80 29.62 -39.27
N LYS A 2 18.90 29.90 -37.95
CA LYS A 2 19.32 28.92 -36.89
C LYS A 2 18.79 29.34 -35.51
N LYS A 3 17.54 29.78 -35.38
CA LYS A 3 16.95 30.17 -34.08
C LYS A 3 15.53 29.67 -33.84
N GLN A 4 15.08 28.62 -34.48
CA GLN A 4 13.72 28.09 -34.29
C GLN A 4 13.64 26.59 -33.96
N LEU A 5 14.70 25.98 -33.42
CA LEU A 5 14.69 24.56 -33.08
C LEU A 5 14.89 24.27 -31.57
N LEU A 6 14.62 25.22 -30.71
CA LEU A 6 14.83 25.07 -29.26
C LEU A 6 13.58 25.32 -28.42
N MET A 7 12.39 25.29 -29.02
CA MET A 7 11.11 25.56 -28.31
C MET A 7 10.09 24.44 -28.34
N ILE A 8 10.45 23.19 -28.62
CA ILE A 8 9.49 22.07 -28.69
C ILE A 8 9.82 20.93 -27.72
N ILE A 9 10.77 21.06 -26.80
CA ILE A 9 11.08 19.99 -25.81
C ILE A 9 10.62 20.35 -24.39
N ALA A 10 9.97 21.48 -24.18
CA ALA A 10 9.49 21.88 -22.84
C ALA A 10 8.00 21.63 -22.56
N ALA A 11 7.28 20.96 -23.47
CA ALA A 11 5.82 20.75 -23.34
C ALA A 11 5.43 19.28 -23.13
N GLY A 12 6.34 18.40 -22.74
CA GLY A 12 6.10 16.96 -22.63
C GLY A 12 6.20 16.36 -21.24
N LEU A 13 6.45 17.14 -20.20
CA LEU A 13 6.35 16.70 -18.81
C LEU A 13 5.10 17.26 -18.13
N SER A 14 3.95 17.09 -18.74
CA SER A 14 2.71 17.14 -17.97
C SER A 14 2.68 15.90 -17.08
N THR A 15 3.06 16.13 -15.84
CA THR A 15 2.82 15.32 -14.68
C THR A 15 1.49 14.56 -14.81
N MET A 16 1.55 13.26 -15.04
CA MET A 16 0.52 12.37 -14.55
C MET A 16 0.68 12.33 -13.02
N ALA A 17 0.29 13.41 -12.36
CA ALA A 17 -0.19 13.32 -11.02
C ALA A 17 -1.45 12.45 -11.14
N ALA A 18 -1.30 11.14 -10.96
CA ALA A 18 -2.43 10.28 -10.67
C ALA A 18 -3.19 11.02 -9.57
N ALA A 19 -4.42 11.43 -9.88
CA ALA A 19 -5.30 12.01 -8.89
C ALA A 19 -5.41 10.95 -7.81
N GLN A 20 -4.66 11.13 -6.74
CA GLN A 20 -4.79 10.31 -5.55
C GLN A 20 -6.22 10.58 -5.11
N GLU A 21 -7.10 9.59 -5.29
CA GLU A 21 -8.47 9.70 -4.78
C GLU A 21 -8.35 10.17 -3.35
N LYS A 22 -8.84 11.39 -3.09
CA LYS A 22 -8.88 11.89 -1.72
C LYS A 22 -9.79 10.96 -0.96
N PHE A 23 -9.19 10.11 -0.15
CA PHE A 23 -9.93 9.33 0.81
C PHE A 23 -10.54 10.31 1.81
N GLU A 24 -11.82 10.54 1.69
CA GLU A 24 -12.60 11.19 2.73
C GLU A 24 -12.98 10.11 3.73
N GLN A 25 -12.33 10.14 4.86
CA GLN A 25 -12.73 9.32 6.00
C GLN A 25 -14.18 9.69 6.34
N GLY A 26 -15.09 8.71 6.31
CA GLY A 26 -16.46 8.94 6.72
C GLY A 26 -16.49 9.58 8.12
N LYS A 27 -17.33 10.62 8.28
CA LYS A 27 -17.44 11.28 9.58
C LYS A 27 -17.99 10.29 10.60
N PRO A 28 -17.50 10.34 11.85
CA PRO A 28 -18.07 9.52 12.91
C PRO A 28 -19.57 9.77 13.03
N ASN A 29 -20.36 8.72 13.17
CA ASN A 29 -21.82 8.80 13.31
C ASN A 29 -22.26 9.45 14.65
N ASN A 30 -21.32 9.80 15.50
CA ASN A 30 -21.55 10.36 16.82
C ASN A 30 -20.64 11.56 17.04
N ASP A 31 -21.22 12.69 17.41
CA ASP A 31 -20.51 13.93 17.69
C ASP A 31 -19.42 13.78 18.77
N ASN A 32 -19.57 12.83 19.68
CA ASN A 32 -18.58 12.54 20.71
C ASN A 32 -17.21 12.07 20.14
N TYR A 33 -17.17 11.66 18.88
CA TYR A 33 -15.96 11.18 18.23
C TYR A 33 -15.42 12.12 17.15
N ARG A 34 -15.99 13.33 17.00
CA ARG A 34 -15.54 14.31 16.00
C ARG A 34 -14.07 14.71 16.17
N TYR A 35 -13.55 14.67 17.38
CA TYR A 35 -12.13 14.93 17.64
C TYR A 35 -11.19 13.96 16.88
N LEU A 36 -11.68 12.78 16.45
CA LEU A 36 -10.91 11.82 15.66
C LEU A 36 -10.65 12.30 14.23
N ASP A 37 -11.44 13.26 13.72
CA ASP A 37 -11.25 13.82 12.38
C ASP A 37 -9.97 14.68 12.31
N GLU A 38 -9.48 15.17 13.45
CA GLU A 38 -8.26 15.98 13.54
C GLU A 38 -6.98 15.14 13.52
N TYR A 39 -7.09 13.82 13.72
CA TYR A 39 -5.92 12.95 13.76
C TYR A 39 -5.39 12.62 12.37
N GLN A 40 -4.07 12.68 12.27
CA GLN A 40 -3.33 12.19 11.11
C GLN A 40 -3.23 10.66 11.12
N GLY A 41 -2.66 10.09 10.05
CA GLY A 41 -2.36 8.65 10.03
C GLY A 41 -1.38 8.26 11.14
N LEU A 42 -1.55 7.09 11.73
CA LEU A 42 -0.74 6.59 12.84
C LEU A 42 0.77 6.68 12.58
N LYS A 43 1.21 6.40 11.35
CA LYS A 43 2.62 6.48 10.94
C LYS A 43 3.22 7.88 11.11
N ASN A 44 2.41 8.94 11.11
CA ASN A 44 2.88 10.32 11.21
C ASN A 44 3.23 10.73 12.65
N TYR A 45 2.86 9.92 13.64
CA TYR A 45 3.21 10.15 15.05
C TYR A 45 4.50 9.44 15.48
N ILE A 46 5.17 8.76 14.55
CA ILE A 46 6.42 8.04 14.83
C ILE A 46 7.60 8.92 14.41
N ASP A 47 8.51 9.13 15.33
CA ASP A 47 9.78 9.80 15.03
C ASP A 47 10.77 8.83 14.36
N TYR A 48 10.71 8.76 13.04
CA TYR A 48 11.62 7.92 12.26
C TYR A 48 13.07 8.41 12.26
N SER A 49 13.35 9.64 12.67
CA SER A 49 14.73 10.10 12.87
C SER A 49 15.37 9.40 14.07
N LYS A 50 14.56 9.13 15.10
CA LYS A 50 14.96 8.40 16.29
C LYS A 50 14.87 6.88 16.11
N TYR A 51 13.90 6.42 15.30
CA TYR A 51 13.62 5.00 15.08
C TYR A 51 13.66 4.63 13.58
N PRO A 52 14.81 4.78 12.89
CA PRO A 52 14.86 4.69 11.41
C PRO A 52 14.51 3.30 10.88
N ASN A 53 14.70 2.25 11.66
CA ASN A 53 14.43 0.87 11.27
C ASN A 53 13.05 0.36 11.72
N PHE A 54 12.29 1.16 12.47
CA PHE A 54 10.97 0.77 12.91
C PHE A 54 9.98 0.78 11.74
N LYS A 55 9.17 -0.27 11.64
CA LYS A 55 8.08 -0.38 10.67
C LYS A 55 6.77 -0.56 11.43
N LEU A 56 5.84 0.35 11.23
CA LEU A 56 4.48 0.17 11.70
C LEU A 56 3.72 -0.61 10.63
N GLY A 57 3.37 -1.85 10.91
CA GLY A 57 2.77 -2.76 9.94
C GLY A 57 1.33 -3.17 10.26
N ALA A 58 0.60 -3.57 9.23
CA ALA A 58 -0.71 -4.18 9.35
C ALA A 58 -0.84 -5.42 8.45
N GLY A 59 -1.53 -6.46 8.97
CA GLY A 59 -1.96 -7.60 8.16
C GLY A 59 -3.27 -7.30 7.45
N THR A 60 -3.32 -7.51 6.14
CA THR A 60 -4.54 -7.43 5.35
C THR A 60 -4.72 -8.71 4.53
N THR A 61 -5.97 -9.06 4.18
CA THR A 61 -6.13 -10.05 3.11
C THR A 61 -5.84 -9.40 1.76
N VAL A 62 -5.35 -10.17 0.81
CA VAL A 62 -5.09 -9.64 -0.55
C VAL A 62 -6.38 -9.14 -1.18
N ASN A 63 -7.48 -9.88 -1.02
CA ASN A 63 -8.77 -9.48 -1.58
C ASN A 63 -9.24 -8.13 -1.01
N ASP A 64 -9.17 -7.95 0.30
CA ASP A 64 -9.62 -6.69 0.91
C ASP A 64 -8.71 -5.53 0.51
N TYR A 65 -7.39 -5.74 0.50
CA TYR A 65 -6.47 -4.68 0.12
C TYR A 65 -6.64 -4.25 -1.35
N LEU A 66 -6.86 -5.19 -2.27
CA LEU A 66 -6.99 -4.88 -3.70
C LEU A 66 -8.38 -4.37 -4.09
N ASN A 67 -9.45 -4.85 -3.45
CA ASN A 67 -10.82 -4.64 -3.91
C ASN A 67 -11.70 -3.84 -2.95
N ASN A 68 -11.24 -3.56 -1.72
CA ASN A 68 -11.94 -2.74 -0.75
C ASN A 68 -11.20 -1.43 -0.54
N SER A 69 -11.74 -0.33 -1.09
CA SER A 69 -11.13 1.00 -1.02
C SER A 69 -10.94 1.48 0.42
N LEU A 70 -11.86 1.16 1.33
CA LEU A 70 -11.75 1.54 2.74
C LEU A 70 -10.53 0.86 3.39
N VAL A 71 -10.37 -0.46 3.22
CA VAL A 71 -9.23 -1.20 3.76
C VAL A 71 -7.92 -0.70 3.18
N LYS A 72 -7.85 -0.54 1.84
CA LYS A 72 -6.68 -0.01 1.14
C LYS A 72 -6.28 1.36 1.67
N ASN A 73 -7.23 2.27 1.74
CA ASN A 73 -6.98 3.65 2.15
C ASN A 73 -6.59 3.76 3.62
N LEU A 74 -7.25 3.02 4.52
CA LEU A 74 -6.87 2.97 5.93
C LEU A 74 -5.46 2.40 6.12
N THR A 75 -5.12 1.34 5.38
CA THR A 75 -3.78 0.75 5.42
C THR A 75 -2.74 1.74 4.94
N ASN A 76 -2.95 2.36 3.78
CA ASN A 76 -2.01 3.32 3.20
C ASN A 76 -1.84 4.58 4.05
N LYS A 77 -2.92 5.05 4.70
CA LYS A 77 -2.89 6.23 5.57
C LYS A 77 -2.09 6.00 6.85
N ASN A 78 -2.23 4.82 7.46
CA ASN A 78 -1.80 4.59 8.83
C ASN A 78 -0.49 3.82 8.97
N PHE A 79 -0.09 3.05 7.98
CA PHE A 79 1.02 2.09 8.12
C PHE A 79 2.14 2.36 7.12
N THR A 80 3.34 1.89 7.46
CA THR A 80 4.54 1.92 6.60
C THR A 80 4.85 0.56 6.01
N GLU A 81 4.21 -0.50 6.53
CA GLU A 81 4.42 -1.88 6.12
C GLU A 81 3.10 -2.65 6.11
N THR A 82 3.01 -3.64 5.25
CA THR A 82 1.86 -4.55 5.20
C THR A 82 2.28 -5.98 4.94
N VAL A 83 1.43 -6.94 5.33
CA VAL A 83 1.61 -8.38 5.07
C VAL A 83 0.32 -8.98 4.50
N ALA A 84 0.45 -9.89 3.55
CA ALA A 84 -0.63 -10.41 2.71
C ALA A 84 -1.48 -11.53 3.35
N GLY A 85 -1.55 -11.61 4.66
CA GLY A 85 -2.28 -12.69 5.34
C GLY A 85 -1.79 -14.08 4.91
N ASN A 86 -2.68 -14.89 4.34
CA ASN A 86 -2.34 -16.25 3.91
C ASN A 86 -1.77 -16.33 2.48
N ALA A 87 -1.92 -15.28 1.67
CA ALA A 87 -1.65 -15.38 0.24
C ALA A 87 -0.17 -15.62 -0.12
N MET A 88 0.76 -15.29 0.79
CA MET A 88 2.21 -15.53 0.60
C MET A 88 2.67 -16.86 1.21
N LYS A 89 1.80 -17.62 1.82
CA LYS A 89 2.14 -18.94 2.35
C LYS A 89 2.29 -19.96 1.21
N MET A 90 3.13 -20.97 1.42
CA MET A 90 3.43 -21.97 0.41
C MET A 90 2.17 -22.61 -0.19
N ALA A 91 1.23 -23.06 0.66
CA ALA A 91 0.00 -23.71 0.17
C ALA A 91 -0.92 -22.78 -0.66
N SER A 92 -0.74 -21.46 -0.58
CA SER A 92 -1.47 -20.50 -1.43
C SER A 92 -0.77 -20.24 -2.76
N CYS A 93 0.52 -20.56 -2.86
CA CYS A 93 1.36 -20.30 -4.02
C CYS A 93 1.71 -21.56 -4.81
N VAL A 94 1.59 -22.75 -4.22
CA VAL A 94 2.01 -24.03 -4.81
C VAL A 94 0.84 -25.01 -4.73
N ASP A 95 0.46 -25.59 -5.87
CA ASP A 95 -0.60 -26.62 -5.91
C ASP A 95 -0.08 -28.01 -5.50
N GLY A 96 -0.99 -28.99 -5.40
CA GLY A 96 -0.64 -30.37 -5.04
C GLY A 96 0.26 -31.10 -6.02
N ASN A 97 0.50 -30.56 -7.21
CA ASN A 97 1.41 -31.09 -8.24
C ASN A 97 2.76 -30.36 -8.25
N GLY A 98 2.95 -29.39 -7.34
CA GLY A 98 4.17 -28.61 -7.29
C GLY A 98 4.22 -27.42 -8.26
N ASN A 99 3.13 -27.11 -8.98
CA ASN A 99 3.10 -25.93 -9.85
C ASN A 99 2.98 -24.65 -9.02
N MET A 100 3.76 -23.63 -9.38
CA MET A 100 3.80 -22.36 -8.66
C MET A 100 2.97 -21.30 -9.37
N ASN A 101 2.14 -20.58 -8.59
CA ASN A 101 1.39 -19.40 -9.07
C ASN A 101 1.53 -18.26 -8.10
N PHE A 102 2.24 -17.22 -8.50
CA PHE A 102 2.48 -16.01 -7.73
C PHE A 102 1.67 -14.81 -8.21
N THR A 103 0.69 -14.98 -9.08
CA THR A 103 -0.08 -13.86 -9.66
C THR A 103 -0.72 -12.99 -8.59
N THR A 104 -1.40 -13.60 -7.64
CA THR A 104 -2.06 -12.91 -6.52
C THR A 104 -1.04 -12.14 -5.67
N VAL A 105 0.09 -12.77 -5.35
CA VAL A 105 1.18 -12.13 -4.59
C VAL A 105 1.77 -10.95 -5.33
N LYS A 106 2.04 -11.10 -6.63
CA LYS A 106 2.59 -10.02 -7.47
C LYS A 106 1.65 -8.80 -7.51
N ASN A 107 0.36 -9.02 -7.70
CA ASN A 107 -0.63 -7.94 -7.72
C ASN A 107 -0.67 -7.18 -6.39
N TYR A 108 -0.63 -7.91 -5.28
CA TYR A 108 -0.58 -7.30 -3.95
C TYR A 108 0.70 -6.50 -3.71
N VAL A 109 1.86 -7.10 -4.00
CA VAL A 109 3.16 -6.43 -3.83
C VAL A 109 3.24 -5.16 -4.66
N ASN A 110 2.84 -5.22 -5.94
CA ASN A 110 2.84 -4.06 -6.81
C ASN A 110 1.96 -2.93 -6.23
N ALA A 111 0.71 -3.25 -5.87
CA ALA A 111 -0.22 -2.25 -5.33
C ALA A 111 0.25 -1.64 -4.00
N ALA A 112 0.88 -2.43 -3.13
CA ALA A 112 1.40 -1.96 -1.85
C ALA A 112 2.65 -1.09 -2.05
N THR A 113 3.57 -1.50 -2.92
CA THR A 113 4.80 -0.74 -3.20
C THR A 113 4.52 0.56 -3.96
N GLU A 114 3.57 0.56 -4.90
CA GLU A 114 3.07 1.78 -5.56
C GLU A 114 2.48 2.78 -4.55
N ALA A 115 1.87 2.28 -3.47
CA ALA A 115 1.36 3.11 -2.38
C ALA A 115 2.44 3.53 -1.36
N GLY A 116 3.71 3.18 -1.59
CA GLY A 116 4.83 3.51 -0.71
C GLY A 116 4.94 2.64 0.55
N LEU A 117 4.25 1.49 0.61
CA LEU A 117 4.36 0.54 1.71
C LEU A 117 5.51 -0.44 1.48
N ASN A 118 6.20 -0.81 2.56
CA ASN A 118 7.01 -2.02 2.58
C ASN A 118 6.09 -3.25 2.63
N VAL A 119 6.52 -4.35 2.04
CA VAL A 119 5.81 -5.62 2.12
C VAL A 119 6.65 -6.62 2.91
N TYR A 120 6.11 -7.07 4.03
CA TYR A 120 6.71 -8.15 4.81
C TYR A 120 6.26 -9.50 4.26
N GLY A 121 7.21 -10.27 3.71
CA GLY A 121 6.95 -11.60 3.15
C GLY A 121 6.78 -12.65 4.24
N HIS A 122 5.56 -13.08 4.52
CA HIS A 122 5.26 -14.13 5.48
C HIS A 122 4.43 -15.23 4.80
N THR A 123 4.88 -16.47 4.66
CA THR A 123 6.14 -17.01 5.16
C THR A 123 6.65 -18.11 4.22
N LEU A 124 7.96 -18.30 4.15
CA LEU A 124 8.58 -19.35 3.33
C LEU A 124 8.31 -20.75 3.89
N ALA A 125 8.30 -20.90 5.20
CA ALA A 125 7.99 -22.15 5.89
C ALA A 125 7.12 -21.89 7.12
N TRP A 126 6.12 -22.74 7.33
CA TRP A 126 5.19 -22.63 8.45
C TRP A 126 4.72 -24.02 8.90
N HIS A 127 4.56 -24.21 10.20
CA HIS A 127 4.29 -25.51 10.81
C HIS A 127 2.95 -26.16 10.41
N SER A 128 2.02 -25.37 9.86
CA SER A 128 0.66 -25.84 9.47
C SER A 128 0.51 -26.04 7.96
N GLN A 129 1.61 -26.06 7.21
CA GLN A 129 1.62 -26.24 5.75
C GLN A 129 2.74 -27.16 5.32
#